data_7863afe89dbc0b7b439cef0a4de44d0e
#
_entry.id   7863afe89dbc0b7b439cef0a4de44d0e
#
_cell.length_a   1.000
_cell.length_b   1.000
_cell.length_c   1.000
_cell.angle_alpha   90.00
_cell.angle_beta   90.00
_cell.angle_gamma   90.00
#
_symmetry.space_group_name_H-M   'P 1'
#
loop_
_entity.id
_entity.type
_entity.pdbx_description
1 polymer ?
#
loop_
_entity_poly.entity_id
_entity_poly.type
_entity_poly.pdbx_seq_one_letter_code
_entity_poly.pdbx_strand_id
1 'polypeptide(L)'
;MKKFMNTADDFLKESLQGFGAAHQDIVSVYYDPNFITRSQPTKDGKVALISGGGSGHEPMHGGLVGHGMLDAACPGFVFSSPTPDQMLAAAEKVDSGAGVLFIVKNYSGDVMNFQMAAEMMQGPNESVLTNDDVAVEDSSFTTGRRGVAATVLVEKIVGSLAESGGSLQECKALGDKVNQNSGSMGVAFSSCTVPAAGKPTFELGADEMEFGVGIHGEPGRRRDKIKPAQDITNELLEAIIEDLKPNSNDETLLFVNGMGGTPLTELYLVFDNAKKLLDSKNIKISRSLVGNFCTSLEMQGASITLTKLDEEIAKHWDSKVHTAAMRWGM
;
A
#
# COMPACT_ATOMS: atom_id res chain seq x y z
N MET A 1 12.35 -7.36 23.50
CA MET A 1 11.94 -6.54 22.32
C MET A 1 12.21 -5.07 22.64
N LYS A 2 12.74 -4.31 21.66
CA LYS A 2 13.03 -2.88 21.85
C LYS A 2 12.09 -2.10 20.92
N LYS A 3 10.95 -1.63 21.45
CA LYS A 3 9.97 -0.80 20.75
C LYS A 3 9.44 0.30 21.67
N PHE A 4 9.03 1.43 21.10
CA PHE A 4 8.23 2.42 21.82
C PHE A 4 6.82 1.88 21.98
N MET A 5 6.52 1.28 23.12
CA MET A 5 5.18 0.80 23.49
C MET A 5 5.06 0.71 25.02
N ASN A 6 3.88 0.90 25.54
CA ASN A 6 3.56 0.64 26.94
C ASN A 6 3.23 -0.85 27.14
N THR A 7 2.21 -1.33 26.43
CA THR A 7 1.85 -2.75 26.37
C THR A 7 1.61 -3.19 24.93
N ALA A 8 1.62 -4.48 24.64
CA ALA A 8 1.29 -4.99 23.31
C ALA A 8 -0.18 -4.80 22.98
N ASP A 9 -1.06 -4.91 23.97
CA ASP A 9 -2.51 -4.80 23.81
C ASP A 9 -2.97 -3.36 23.51
N ASP A 10 -2.31 -2.38 24.12
CA ASP A 10 -2.64 -0.95 23.93
C ASP A 10 -1.91 -0.33 22.73
N PHE A 11 -0.94 -1.01 22.14
CA PHE A 11 -0.05 -0.47 21.13
C PHE A 11 -0.78 0.20 19.97
N LEU A 12 -1.77 -0.48 19.39
CA LEU A 12 -2.57 0.08 18.27
C LEU A 12 -3.39 1.28 18.73
N LYS A 13 -4.11 1.16 19.82
CA LYS A 13 -5.00 2.21 20.34
C LYS A 13 -4.22 3.50 20.66
N GLU A 14 -3.10 3.38 21.36
CA GLU A 14 -2.23 4.52 21.69
C GLU A 14 -1.60 5.15 20.45
N SER A 15 -1.20 4.33 19.47
CA SER A 15 -0.71 4.80 18.18
C SER A 15 -1.77 5.60 17.42
N LEU A 16 -3.00 5.10 17.35
CA LEU A 16 -4.12 5.80 16.73
C LEU A 16 -4.48 7.11 17.45
N GLN A 17 -4.39 7.15 18.78
CA GLN A 17 -4.58 8.37 19.55
C GLN A 17 -3.53 9.43 19.21
N GLY A 18 -2.25 9.00 19.14
CA GLY A 18 -1.15 9.87 18.73
C GLY A 18 -1.30 10.39 17.30
N PHE A 19 -1.67 9.51 16.38
CA PHE A 19 -1.92 9.86 14.98
C PHE A 19 -3.06 10.88 14.83
N GLY A 20 -4.20 10.63 15.49
CA GLY A 20 -5.35 11.54 15.46
C GLY A 20 -5.03 12.91 16.06
N ALA A 21 -4.28 12.96 17.16
CA ALA A 21 -3.85 14.22 17.76
C ALA A 21 -2.86 15.00 16.87
N ALA A 22 -1.95 14.30 16.19
CA ALA A 22 -0.94 14.92 15.33
C ALA A 22 -1.52 15.48 14.02
N HIS A 23 -2.65 14.92 13.53
CA HIS A 23 -3.23 15.21 12.22
C HIS A 23 -4.72 15.57 12.28
N GLN A 24 -5.18 16.17 13.40
CA GLN A 24 -6.59 16.52 13.62
C GLN A 24 -7.18 17.48 12.59
N ASP A 25 -6.33 18.19 11.85
CA ASP A 25 -6.70 19.06 10.73
C ASP A 25 -7.05 18.27 9.45
N ILE A 26 -6.57 17.03 9.33
CA ILE A 26 -6.71 16.19 8.14
C ILE A 26 -7.66 15.01 8.40
N VAL A 27 -7.57 14.39 9.58
CA VAL A 27 -8.29 13.17 9.90
C VAL A 27 -9.09 13.24 11.19
N SER A 28 -10.13 12.40 11.28
CA SER A 28 -10.84 12.06 12.51
C SER A 28 -10.67 10.57 12.78
N VAL A 29 -10.26 10.21 13.99
CA VAL A 29 -10.08 8.82 14.42
C VAL A 29 -11.23 8.40 15.32
N TYR A 30 -11.81 7.25 15.03
CA TYR A 30 -12.89 6.63 15.81
C TYR A 30 -12.38 5.37 16.50
N TYR A 31 -12.99 5.03 17.60
CA TYR A 31 -12.68 3.87 18.44
C TYR A 31 -13.97 3.10 18.71
N ASP A 32 -13.86 1.78 18.79
CA ASP A 32 -15.00 0.88 19.04
C ASP A 32 -16.16 1.00 18.02
N PRO A 33 -15.95 0.61 16.75
CA PRO A 33 -14.75 0.00 16.18
C PRO A 33 -13.71 1.04 15.71
N ASN A 34 -12.46 0.61 15.55
CA ASN A 34 -11.39 1.49 15.08
C ASN A 34 -11.53 1.78 13.57
N PHE A 35 -11.67 3.05 13.21
CA PHE A 35 -11.52 3.51 11.83
C PHE A 35 -11.10 4.99 11.78
N ILE A 36 -10.60 5.41 10.65
CA ILE A 36 -10.10 6.76 10.40
C ILE A 36 -10.87 7.31 9.22
N THR A 37 -11.33 8.56 9.29
CA THR A 37 -11.96 9.27 8.16
C THR A 37 -11.27 10.58 7.92
N ARG A 38 -11.55 11.22 6.78
CA ARG A 38 -11.23 12.64 6.57
C ARG A 38 -11.87 13.48 7.67
N SER A 39 -11.19 14.54 8.12
CA SER A 39 -11.79 15.55 9.03
C SER A 39 -12.89 16.35 8.33
N GLN A 40 -12.73 16.62 7.05
CA GLN A 40 -13.75 17.25 6.21
C GLN A 40 -14.69 16.19 5.64
N PRO A 41 -16.02 16.41 5.68
CA PRO A 41 -16.99 15.47 5.10
C PRO A 41 -16.68 15.15 3.63
N THR A 42 -16.98 13.95 3.22
CA THR A 42 -17.00 13.59 1.80
C THR A 42 -17.99 14.48 1.07
N LYS A 43 -17.60 15.00 -0.10
CA LYS A 43 -18.49 15.86 -0.91
C LYS A 43 -19.71 15.06 -1.38
N ASP A 44 -20.86 15.73 -1.42
CA ASP A 44 -22.08 15.14 -1.95
C ASP A 44 -21.87 14.62 -3.37
N GLY A 45 -22.29 13.39 -3.63
CA GLY A 45 -22.16 12.73 -4.92
C GLY A 45 -20.74 12.26 -5.28
N LYS A 46 -19.78 12.31 -4.35
CA LYS A 46 -18.44 11.74 -4.53
C LYS A 46 -18.46 10.27 -4.12
N VAL A 47 -17.87 9.39 -4.93
CA VAL A 47 -17.60 8.00 -4.53
C VAL A 47 -16.65 7.99 -3.34
N ALA A 48 -17.03 7.30 -2.27
CA ALA A 48 -16.21 7.15 -1.08
C ALA A 48 -15.20 5.99 -1.27
N LEU A 49 -13.91 6.27 -1.06
CA LEU A 49 -12.86 5.28 -1.12
C LEU A 49 -12.48 4.80 0.27
N ILE A 50 -12.59 3.50 0.50
CA ILE A 50 -12.25 2.86 1.78
C ILE A 50 -11.20 1.78 1.53
N SER A 51 -10.15 1.77 2.34
CA SER A 51 -9.19 0.69 2.37
C SER A 51 -8.90 0.28 3.83
N GLY A 52 -8.10 -0.73 4.01
CA GLY A 52 -7.72 -1.21 5.33
C GLY A 52 -6.85 -2.45 5.25
N GLY A 53 -6.46 -2.90 6.40
CA GLY A 53 -5.60 -4.06 6.58
C GLY A 53 -5.00 -4.06 7.97
N GLY A 54 -4.14 -5.01 8.27
CA GLY A 54 -3.41 -5.04 9.53
C GLY A 54 -2.57 -3.77 9.69
N SER A 55 -2.50 -3.25 10.92
CA SER A 55 -1.53 -2.20 11.28
C SER A 55 -0.10 -2.74 11.20
N GLY A 56 0.89 -1.86 11.11
CA GLY A 56 2.30 -2.23 10.93
C GLY A 56 2.84 -1.91 9.53
N HIS A 57 1.99 -1.38 8.66
CA HIS A 57 2.34 -0.97 7.30
C HIS A 57 2.36 0.55 7.10
N GLU A 58 2.27 1.30 8.21
CA GLU A 58 2.17 2.76 8.17
C GLU A 58 3.25 3.42 7.28
N PRO A 59 2.85 4.48 6.55
CA PRO A 59 1.59 5.23 6.61
C PRO A 59 0.37 4.58 5.93
N MET A 60 0.51 3.47 5.22
CA MET A 60 -0.60 2.74 4.62
C MET A 60 -1.46 2.08 5.72
N HIS A 61 -2.75 2.27 5.85
CA HIS A 61 -3.63 3.08 4.99
C HIS A 61 -4.00 4.42 5.67
N GLY A 62 -3.95 4.50 7.01
CA GLY A 62 -4.41 5.67 7.79
C GLY A 62 -3.75 6.99 7.39
N GLY A 63 -2.44 6.99 7.13
CA GLY A 63 -1.69 8.16 6.69
C GLY A 63 -2.01 8.61 5.26
N LEU A 64 -2.81 7.84 4.51
CA LEU A 64 -3.24 8.12 3.14
C LEU A 64 -4.71 8.55 3.06
N VAL A 65 -5.35 8.78 4.23
CA VAL A 65 -6.69 9.36 4.31
C VAL A 65 -6.62 10.87 4.12
N GLY A 66 -7.38 11.40 3.17
CA GLY A 66 -7.46 12.83 2.88
C GLY A 66 -7.79 13.15 1.43
N HIS A 67 -7.68 14.44 1.08
CA HIS A 67 -8.00 14.92 -0.26
C HIS A 67 -7.13 14.24 -1.34
N GLY A 68 -7.78 13.71 -2.38
CA GLY A 68 -7.12 13.08 -3.53
C GLY A 68 -6.63 11.65 -3.28
N MET A 69 -6.99 11.04 -2.14
CA MET A 69 -6.75 9.64 -1.79
C MET A 69 -7.97 9.05 -1.08
N LEU A 70 -7.78 8.33 0.06
CA LEU A 70 -8.85 7.65 0.77
C LEU A 70 -9.80 8.63 1.50
N ASP A 71 -11.06 8.25 1.61
CA ASP A 71 -12.05 8.88 2.49
C ASP A 71 -12.05 8.24 3.88
N ALA A 72 -11.79 6.93 3.95
CA ALA A 72 -11.61 6.24 5.22
C ALA A 72 -10.59 5.10 5.14
N ALA A 73 -10.03 4.74 6.30
CA ALA A 73 -9.18 3.57 6.49
C ALA A 73 -9.57 2.78 7.74
N CYS A 74 -9.53 1.45 7.64
CA CYS A 74 -9.88 0.54 8.72
C CYS A 74 -8.62 -0.20 9.20
N PRO A 75 -7.93 0.27 10.27
CA PRO A 75 -6.77 -0.39 10.83
C PRO A 75 -7.18 -1.60 11.67
N GLY A 76 -6.75 -2.78 11.29
CA GLY A 76 -6.83 -3.99 12.10
C GLY A 76 -5.71 -4.05 13.14
N PHE A 77 -5.70 -5.10 13.99
CA PHE A 77 -4.54 -5.36 14.83
C PHE A 77 -3.28 -5.55 13.99
N VAL A 78 -2.10 -5.47 14.64
CA VAL A 78 -0.83 -5.57 13.91
C VAL A 78 -0.79 -6.88 13.10
N PHE A 79 -0.65 -6.73 11.79
CA PHE A 79 -0.65 -7.80 10.77
C PHE A 79 -1.92 -8.68 10.76
N SER A 80 -3.05 -8.16 11.26
CA SER A 80 -4.34 -8.85 11.23
C SER A 80 -5.38 -8.00 10.52
N SER A 81 -6.15 -8.63 9.65
CA SER A 81 -7.20 -7.96 8.88
C SER A 81 -8.24 -7.27 9.78
N PRO A 82 -8.75 -6.09 9.38
CA PRO A 82 -9.86 -5.44 10.08
C PRO A 82 -11.13 -6.29 9.99
N THR A 83 -12.03 -6.08 10.92
CA THR A 83 -13.31 -6.78 10.98
C THR A 83 -14.37 -6.10 10.12
N PRO A 84 -15.40 -6.82 9.62
CA PRO A 84 -16.45 -6.23 8.77
C PRO A 84 -17.17 -5.03 9.38
N ASP A 85 -17.38 -5.03 10.69
CA ASP A 85 -18.02 -3.92 11.40
C ASP A 85 -17.22 -2.62 11.36
N GLN A 86 -15.89 -2.68 11.30
CA GLN A 86 -15.04 -1.50 11.09
C GLN A 86 -15.32 -0.86 9.72
N MET A 87 -15.40 -1.68 8.67
CA MET A 87 -15.67 -1.22 7.31
C MET A 87 -17.09 -0.70 7.14
N LEU A 88 -18.07 -1.34 7.77
CA LEU A 88 -19.47 -0.89 7.77
C LEU A 88 -19.61 0.47 8.45
N ALA A 89 -19.02 0.63 9.64
CA ALA A 89 -19.04 1.91 10.36
C ALA A 89 -18.31 3.02 9.58
N ALA A 90 -17.20 2.70 8.93
CA ALA A 90 -16.49 3.64 8.06
C ALA A 90 -17.34 4.02 6.85
N ALA A 91 -17.96 3.04 6.17
CA ALA A 91 -18.83 3.27 5.02
C ALA A 91 -20.04 4.15 5.37
N GLU A 92 -20.74 3.85 6.46
CA GLU A 92 -21.86 4.66 6.96
C GLU A 92 -21.45 6.12 7.22
N LYS A 93 -20.18 6.34 7.62
CA LYS A 93 -19.67 7.67 7.94
C LYS A 93 -19.28 8.48 6.72
N VAL A 94 -18.82 7.84 5.64
CA VAL A 94 -18.23 8.55 4.47
C VAL A 94 -19.03 8.41 3.18
N ASP A 95 -20.01 7.50 3.08
CA ASP A 95 -20.86 7.40 1.89
C ASP A 95 -21.72 8.66 1.75
N SER A 96 -21.61 9.30 0.60
CA SER A 96 -22.35 10.49 0.23
C SER A 96 -23.51 10.20 -0.73
N GLY A 97 -23.88 8.94 -0.90
CA GLY A 97 -24.93 8.46 -1.81
C GLY A 97 -24.45 8.09 -3.22
N ALA A 98 -23.16 8.29 -3.53
CA ALA A 98 -22.58 7.87 -4.81
C ALA A 98 -22.01 6.43 -4.77
N GLY A 99 -22.03 5.81 -3.60
CA GLY A 99 -21.52 4.47 -3.35
C GLY A 99 -20.08 4.45 -2.81
N VAL A 100 -19.67 3.25 -2.43
CA VAL A 100 -18.39 2.97 -1.80
C VAL A 100 -17.53 2.08 -2.69
N LEU A 101 -16.27 2.46 -2.89
CA LEU A 101 -15.25 1.63 -3.51
C LEU A 101 -14.28 1.14 -2.43
N PHE A 102 -14.23 -0.18 -2.24
CA PHE A 102 -13.23 -0.81 -1.41
C PHE A 102 -11.95 -1.08 -2.20
N ILE A 103 -10.80 -0.66 -1.67
CA ILE A 103 -9.48 -1.03 -2.20
C ILE A 103 -8.90 -2.07 -1.26
N VAL A 104 -8.76 -3.30 -1.74
CA VAL A 104 -8.48 -4.50 -0.94
C VAL A 104 -7.17 -5.12 -1.37
N LYS A 105 -6.23 -5.29 -0.44
CA LYS A 105 -5.04 -6.10 -0.71
C LYS A 105 -5.41 -7.57 -0.75
N ASN A 106 -4.84 -8.30 -1.72
CA ASN A 106 -5.12 -9.74 -1.86
C ASN A 106 -4.44 -10.55 -0.75
N TYR A 107 -5.10 -10.62 0.40
CA TYR A 107 -4.83 -11.52 1.52
C TYR A 107 -6.16 -12.15 1.95
N SER A 108 -6.17 -13.45 2.25
CA SER A 108 -7.40 -14.20 2.49
C SER A 108 -8.31 -13.56 3.55
N GLY A 109 -7.72 -13.05 4.65
CA GLY A 109 -8.48 -12.37 5.69
C GLY A 109 -9.08 -11.04 5.22
N ASP A 110 -8.29 -10.21 4.52
CA ASP A 110 -8.78 -8.94 3.97
C ASP A 110 -9.90 -9.20 2.96
N VAL A 111 -9.68 -10.09 1.99
CA VAL A 111 -10.67 -10.42 0.95
C VAL A 111 -11.98 -10.89 1.57
N MET A 112 -11.93 -11.84 2.53
CA MET A 112 -13.11 -12.37 3.18
C MET A 112 -13.87 -11.30 3.97
N ASN A 113 -13.17 -10.49 4.76
CA ASN A 113 -13.79 -9.50 5.63
C ASN A 113 -14.36 -8.32 4.84
N PHE A 114 -13.65 -7.82 3.81
CA PHE A 114 -14.19 -6.78 2.93
C PHE A 114 -15.37 -7.26 2.09
N GLN A 115 -15.32 -8.50 1.60
CA GLN A 115 -16.47 -9.08 0.90
C GLN A 115 -17.69 -9.18 1.82
N MET A 116 -17.51 -9.64 3.06
CA MET A 116 -18.61 -9.71 4.03
C MET A 116 -19.19 -8.33 4.32
N ALA A 117 -18.36 -7.30 4.50
CA ALA A 117 -18.82 -5.93 4.67
C ALA A 117 -19.60 -5.43 3.43
N ALA A 118 -19.08 -5.68 2.23
CA ALA A 118 -19.75 -5.31 0.98
C ALA A 118 -21.13 -5.95 0.82
N GLU A 119 -21.29 -7.22 1.19
CA GLU A 119 -22.56 -7.94 1.17
C GLU A 119 -23.56 -7.43 2.21
N MET A 120 -23.08 -6.91 3.34
CA MET A 120 -23.90 -6.36 4.42
C MET A 120 -24.31 -4.90 4.20
N MET A 121 -23.59 -4.17 3.33
CA MET A 121 -23.88 -2.78 3.05
C MET A 121 -25.26 -2.56 2.41
N GLN A 122 -25.88 -1.43 2.76
CA GLN A 122 -27.02 -0.89 2.03
C GLN A 122 -26.53 0.15 1.04
N GLY A 123 -26.65 -0.10 -0.26
CA GLY A 123 -26.26 0.84 -1.29
C GLY A 123 -25.19 0.30 -2.26
N PRO A 124 -24.88 1.08 -3.30
CA PRO A 124 -23.92 0.65 -4.32
C PRO A 124 -22.50 0.53 -3.74
N ASN A 125 -21.87 -0.59 -4.01
CA ASN A 125 -20.47 -0.77 -3.67
C ASN A 125 -19.75 -1.64 -4.72
N GLU A 126 -18.45 -1.44 -4.84
CA GLU A 126 -17.54 -2.19 -5.69
C GLU A 126 -16.21 -2.42 -4.97
N SER A 127 -15.39 -3.31 -5.48
CA SER A 127 -14.06 -3.57 -4.93
C SER A 127 -13.00 -3.63 -6.01
N VAL A 128 -11.83 -3.06 -5.73
CA VAL A 128 -10.58 -3.26 -6.47
C VAL A 128 -9.68 -4.16 -5.64
N LEU A 129 -9.28 -5.29 -6.20
CA LEU A 129 -8.35 -6.22 -5.56
C LEU A 129 -6.94 -5.94 -6.06
N THR A 130 -6.02 -5.52 -5.18
CA THR A 130 -4.62 -5.32 -5.53
C THR A 130 -3.84 -6.62 -5.35
N ASN A 131 -3.03 -6.98 -6.36
CA ASN A 131 -2.27 -8.24 -6.42
C ASN A 131 -0.97 -8.08 -7.24
N ASP A 132 -0.27 -7.02 -6.94
CA ASP A 132 0.89 -6.53 -7.69
C ASP A 132 2.21 -7.27 -7.43
N ASP A 133 2.28 -8.13 -6.41
CA ASP A 133 3.52 -8.82 -6.05
C ASP A 133 3.84 -9.94 -7.05
N VAL A 134 4.90 -9.73 -7.85
CA VAL A 134 5.36 -10.71 -8.84
C VAL A 134 6.28 -11.79 -8.26
N ALA A 135 6.59 -11.71 -6.96
CA ALA A 135 7.53 -12.64 -6.33
C ALA A 135 6.98 -14.07 -6.27
N VAL A 136 5.70 -14.23 -6.00
CA VAL A 136 5.05 -15.54 -5.83
C VAL A 136 3.68 -15.56 -6.51
N GLU A 137 3.26 -16.71 -7.01
CA GLU A 137 1.93 -16.91 -7.57
C GLU A 137 0.90 -17.17 -6.48
N ASP A 138 1.29 -17.88 -5.41
CA ASP A 138 0.49 -18.16 -4.21
C ASP A 138 1.37 -18.04 -2.97
N SER A 139 0.77 -17.72 -1.82
CA SER A 139 1.45 -17.70 -0.53
C SER A 139 0.62 -18.42 0.54
N SER A 140 1.17 -18.54 1.75
CA SER A 140 0.47 -19.15 2.90
C SER A 140 -0.80 -18.41 3.30
N PHE A 141 -0.97 -17.15 2.88
CA PHE A 141 -2.06 -16.25 3.28
C PHE A 141 -2.90 -15.74 2.10
N THR A 142 -2.56 -16.16 0.86
CA THR A 142 -3.26 -15.70 -0.35
C THR A 142 -3.42 -16.82 -1.34
N THR A 143 -4.55 -16.81 -2.06
CA THR A 143 -4.68 -17.47 -3.35
C THR A 143 -4.36 -16.43 -4.41
N GLY A 144 -3.39 -16.70 -5.27
CA GLY A 144 -2.87 -15.73 -6.21
C GLY A 144 -1.81 -14.80 -5.59
N ARG A 145 -1.41 -13.78 -6.32
CA ARG A 145 -0.37 -12.82 -5.91
C ARG A 145 -0.82 -11.95 -4.75
N ARG A 146 0.11 -11.61 -3.87
CA ARG A 146 -0.12 -10.67 -2.76
C ARG A 146 -0.34 -9.25 -3.26
N GLY A 147 -1.17 -8.47 -2.57
CA GLY A 147 -1.28 -7.03 -2.74
C GLY A 147 -0.25 -6.32 -1.84
N VAL A 148 0.60 -5.49 -2.44
CA VAL A 148 1.68 -4.81 -1.71
C VAL A 148 1.75 -3.32 -2.10
N ALA A 149 2.89 -2.78 -2.48
CA ALA A 149 3.13 -1.35 -2.58
C ALA A 149 2.32 -0.62 -3.69
N ALA A 150 1.92 -1.29 -4.78
CA ALA A 150 1.09 -0.67 -5.80
C ALA A 150 -0.30 -0.26 -5.27
N THR A 151 -0.75 -0.81 -4.15
CA THR A 151 -1.97 -0.36 -3.46
C THR A 151 -1.95 1.14 -3.19
N VAL A 152 -0.81 1.71 -2.81
CA VAL A 152 -0.62 3.16 -2.61
C VAL A 152 -0.90 3.95 -3.90
N LEU A 153 -0.49 3.42 -5.05
CA LEU A 153 -0.70 4.04 -6.36
C LEU A 153 -2.18 3.97 -6.76
N VAL A 154 -2.83 2.83 -6.52
CA VAL A 154 -4.28 2.66 -6.74
C VAL A 154 -5.04 3.68 -5.89
N GLU A 155 -4.76 3.79 -4.59
CA GLU A 155 -5.40 4.75 -3.68
C GLU A 155 -5.23 6.20 -4.15
N LYS A 156 -4.03 6.56 -4.63
CA LYS A 156 -3.76 7.93 -5.12
C LYS A 156 -4.46 8.25 -6.44
N ILE A 157 -4.38 7.34 -7.41
CA ILE A 157 -4.89 7.57 -8.77
C ILE A 157 -6.41 7.55 -8.77
N VAL A 158 -7.01 6.55 -8.13
CA VAL A 158 -8.48 6.43 -8.02
C VAL A 158 -9.05 7.52 -7.12
N GLY A 159 -8.33 7.90 -6.04
CA GLY A 159 -8.73 9.01 -5.17
C GLY A 159 -8.85 10.33 -5.92
N SER A 160 -7.94 10.60 -6.85
CA SER A 160 -8.03 11.76 -7.74
C SER A 160 -9.26 11.72 -8.67
N LEU A 161 -9.56 10.56 -9.26
CA LEU A 161 -10.75 10.41 -10.11
C LEU A 161 -12.03 10.64 -9.30
N ALA A 162 -12.14 10.03 -8.13
CA ALA A 162 -13.28 10.22 -7.24
C ALA A 162 -13.46 11.71 -6.82
N GLU A 163 -12.36 12.42 -6.50
CA GLU A 163 -12.39 13.87 -6.19
C GLU A 163 -12.87 14.72 -7.37
N SER A 164 -12.63 14.27 -8.60
CA SER A 164 -13.10 14.95 -9.83
C SER A 164 -14.51 14.57 -10.26
N GLY A 165 -15.20 13.71 -9.49
CA GLY A 165 -16.59 13.31 -9.74
C GLY A 165 -16.75 12.09 -10.64
N GLY A 166 -15.74 11.24 -10.72
CA GLY A 166 -15.85 9.93 -11.40
C GLY A 166 -16.89 9.04 -10.72
N SER A 167 -17.65 8.32 -11.53
CA SER A 167 -18.64 7.33 -11.05
C SER A 167 -17.98 6.12 -10.40
N LEU A 168 -18.76 5.34 -9.65
CA LEU A 168 -18.28 4.12 -8.99
C LEU A 168 -17.65 3.14 -9.99
N GLN A 169 -18.26 2.97 -11.17
CA GLN A 169 -17.76 2.09 -12.21
C GLN A 169 -16.47 2.60 -12.86
N GLU A 170 -16.35 3.92 -13.08
CA GLU A 170 -15.13 4.51 -13.61
C GLU A 170 -13.98 4.40 -12.59
N CYS A 171 -14.26 4.64 -11.30
CA CYS A 171 -13.29 4.48 -10.22
C CYS A 171 -12.79 3.03 -10.12
N LYS A 172 -13.71 2.06 -10.18
CA LYS A 172 -13.36 0.64 -10.21
C LYS A 172 -12.50 0.29 -11.43
N ALA A 173 -12.94 0.68 -12.62
CA ALA A 173 -12.23 0.38 -13.86
C ALA A 173 -10.81 0.97 -13.87
N LEU A 174 -10.64 2.20 -13.38
CA LEU A 174 -9.33 2.82 -13.25
C LEU A 174 -8.45 2.09 -12.21
N GLY A 175 -9.03 1.68 -11.08
CA GLY A 175 -8.31 0.91 -10.05
C GLY A 175 -7.82 -0.43 -10.58
N ASP A 176 -8.66 -1.19 -11.25
CA ASP A 176 -8.29 -2.45 -11.91
C ASP A 176 -7.19 -2.22 -12.96
N LYS A 177 -7.30 -1.16 -13.75
CA LYS A 177 -6.32 -0.78 -14.77
C LYS A 177 -4.95 -0.46 -14.15
N VAL A 178 -4.91 0.33 -13.07
CA VAL A 178 -3.66 0.64 -12.36
C VAL A 178 -3.02 -0.63 -11.81
N ASN A 179 -3.81 -1.49 -11.15
CA ASN A 179 -3.32 -2.75 -10.62
C ASN A 179 -2.74 -3.65 -11.73
N GLN A 180 -3.45 -3.82 -12.85
CA GLN A 180 -2.98 -4.63 -13.99
C GLN A 180 -1.72 -4.08 -14.67
N ASN A 181 -1.48 -2.77 -14.58
CA ASN A 181 -0.30 -2.11 -15.12
C ASN A 181 0.85 -1.98 -14.12
N SER A 182 0.71 -2.56 -12.92
CA SER A 182 1.70 -2.49 -11.85
C SER A 182 2.27 -3.86 -11.51
N GLY A 183 3.57 -3.89 -11.23
CA GLY A 183 4.26 -5.06 -10.67
C GLY A 183 5.23 -4.62 -9.59
N SER A 184 5.28 -5.39 -8.50
CA SER A 184 6.11 -5.11 -7.34
C SER A 184 6.93 -6.33 -6.93
N MET A 185 8.12 -6.09 -6.39
CA MET A 185 8.94 -7.11 -5.76
C MET A 185 9.84 -6.51 -4.69
N GLY A 186 10.00 -7.21 -3.56
CA GLY A 186 10.79 -6.75 -2.44
C GLY A 186 11.92 -7.68 -2.03
N VAL A 187 12.81 -7.16 -1.18
CA VAL A 187 13.88 -7.90 -0.51
C VAL A 187 13.97 -7.44 0.94
N ALA A 188 14.24 -8.36 1.86
CA ALA A 188 14.51 -8.04 3.27
C ALA A 188 15.91 -8.47 3.70
N PHE A 189 16.54 -7.63 4.53
CA PHE A 189 17.82 -7.87 5.20
C PHE A 189 17.65 -8.18 6.69
N SER A 190 16.48 -7.90 7.23
CA SER A 190 16.08 -8.30 8.58
C SER A 190 14.60 -8.66 8.62
N SER A 191 14.23 -9.40 9.64
CA SER A 191 12.83 -9.60 10.01
C SER A 191 12.27 -8.37 10.71
N CYS A 192 10.95 -8.36 10.94
CA CYS A 192 10.28 -7.47 11.87
C CYS A 192 9.74 -8.23 13.07
N THR A 193 9.39 -7.52 14.15
CA THR A 193 8.88 -8.12 15.38
C THR A 193 7.48 -7.59 15.69
N VAL A 194 6.49 -8.46 15.56
CA VAL A 194 5.11 -8.16 15.92
C VAL A 194 5.02 -8.03 17.46
N PRO A 195 4.46 -6.93 18.01
CA PRO A 195 4.37 -6.70 19.45
C PRO A 195 3.77 -7.86 20.23
N ALA A 196 2.63 -8.39 19.79
CA ALA A 196 1.96 -9.51 20.45
C ALA A 196 2.76 -10.83 20.42
N ALA A 197 3.55 -11.07 19.37
CA ALA A 197 4.37 -12.27 19.25
C ALA A 197 5.67 -12.17 20.05
N GLY A 198 6.22 -10.98 20.23
CA GLY A 198 7.44 -10.72 20.99
C GLY A 198 8.74 -11.31 20.39
N LYS A 199 8.65 -11.87 19.19
CA LYS A 199 9.76 -12.53 18.47
C LYS A 199 9.72 -12.17 16.98
N PRO A 200 10.85 -12.27 16.27
CA PRO A 200 10.90 -12.06 14.83
C PRO A 200 9.94 -12.97 14.06
N THR A 201 9.39 -12.49 12.93
CA THR A 201 8.51 -13.27 12.05
C THR A 201 9.27 -14.37 11.31
N PHE A 202 10.56 -14.15 11.04
CA PHE A 202 11.49 -15.13 10.49
C PHE A 202 12.91 -14.81 10.96
N GLU A 203 13.86 -15.71 10.71
CA GLU A 203 15.28 -15.51 11.06
C GLU A 203 16.12 -15.46 9.78
N LEU A 204 17.09 -14.54 9.72
CA LEU A 204 18.12 -14.44 8.69
C LEU A 204 19.50 -14.48 9.33
N GLY A 205 20.45 -15.15 8.69
CA GLY A 205 21.87 -15.04 9.03
C GLY A 205 22.39 -13.62 8.74
N ALA A 206 23.52 -13.26 9.39
CA ALA A 206 24.08 -11.90 9.25
C ALA A 206 24.49 -11.51 7.82
N ASP A 207 24.67 -12.48 6.95
CA ASP A 207 25.05 -12.32 5.54
C ASP A 207 23.98 -12.84 4.56
N GLU A 208 22.73 -12.94 5.04
CA GLU A 208 21.59 -13.45 4.24
C GLU A 208 20.55 -12.38 3.98
N MET A 209 19.79 -12.56 2.90
CA MET A 209 18.61 -11.77 2.53
C MET A 209 17.48 -12.70 2.11
N GLU A 210 16.23 -12.27 2.33
CA GLU A 210 15.02 -12.93 1.82
C GLU A 210 14.54 -12.21 0.57
N PHE A 211 14.63 -12.88 -0.58
CA PHE A 211 14.32 -12.31 -1.88
C PHE A 211 12.86 -12.58 -2.26
N GLY A 212 12.07 -11.53 -2.48
CA GLY A 212 10.64 -11.62 -2.74
C GLY A 212 9.79 -11.72 -1.47
N VAL A 213 10.29 -11.20 -0.34
CA VAL A 213 9.58 -11.20 0.95
C VAL A 213 8.26 -10.45 0.87
N GLY A 214 7.24 -10.96 1.58
CA GLY A 214 5.96 -10.27 1.76
C GLY A 214 6.00 -9.23 2.89
N ILE A 215 4.99 -8.36 2.92
CA ILE A 215 4.92 -7.25 3.88
C ILE A 215 4.59 -7.67 5.32
N HIS A 216 4.21 -8.93 5.55
CA HIS A 216 4.08 -9.51 6.90
C HIS A 216 5.26 -10.43 7.26
N GLY A 217 6.31 -10.45 6.43
CA GLY A 217 7.44 -11.36 6.58
C GLY A 217 7.16 -12.78 6.05
N GLU A 218 6.22 -12.90 5.11
CA GLU A 218 5.98 -14.18 4.43
C GLU A 218 7.19 -14.54 3.56
N PRO A 219 7.54 -15.83 3.47
CA PRO A 219 8.63 -16.29 2.63
C PRO A 219 8.49 -15.82 1.18
N GLY A 220 9.61 -15.42 0.61
CA GLY A 220 9.71 -15.02 -0.79
C GLY A 220 10.03 -16.19 -1.71
N ARG A 221 10.73 -15.87 -2.81
CA ARG A 221 11.21 -16.86 -3.78
C ARG A 221 12.34 -17.71 -3.24
N ARG A 222 13.26 -17.08 -2.49
CA ARG A 222 14.45 -17.74 -1.94
C ARG A 222 15.16 -16.91 -0.90
N ARG A 223 15.91 -17.59 -0.06
CA ARG A 223 16.96 -17.00 0.74
C ARG A 223 18.28 -17.06 -0.01
N ASP A 224 19.04 -15.97 0.03
CA ASP A 224 20.31 -15.83 -0.69
C ASP A 224 21.33 -15.07 0.18
N LYS A 225 22.59 -15.07 -0.22
CA LYS A 225 23.62 -14.24 0.41
C LYS A 225 23.48 -12.80 -0.07
N ILE A 226 23.83 -11.83 0.80
CA ILE A 226 23.82 -10.41 0.45
C ILE A 226 24.74 -10.18 -0.76
N LYS A 227 24.24 -9.43 -1.72
CA LYS A 227 24.92 -9.04 -2.96
C LYS A 227 25.10 -7.53 -2.99
N PRO A 228 25.92 -7.00 -3.94
CA PRO A 228 25.92 -5.56 -4.23
C PRO A 228 24.52 -5.03 -4.54
N ALA A 229 24.20 -3.82 -4.09
CA ALA A 229 22.89 -3.22 -4.27
C ALA A 229 22.43 -3.17 -5.73
N GLN A 230 23.37 -2.98 -6.67
CA GLN A 230 23.07 -3.01 -8.10
C GLN A 230 22.54 -4.37 -8.56
N ASP A 231 23.14 -5.46 -8.11
CA ASP A 231 22.74 -6.81 -8.49
C ASP A 231 21.36 -7.15 -7.90
N ILE A 232 21.12 -6.78 -6.63
CA ILE A 232 19.82 -6.95 -5.98
C ILE A 232 18.75 -6.15 -6.74
N THR A 233 19.01 -4.87 -7.01
CA THR A 233 18.08 -3.99 -7.73
C THR A 233 17.75 -4.53 -9.12
N ASN A 234 18.77 -4.99 -9.86
CA ASN A 234 18.58 -5.55 -11.18
C ASN A 234 17.70 -6.81 -11.15
N GLU A 235 17.96 -7.74 -10.23
CA GLU A 235 17.17 -8.97 -10.11
C GLU A 235 15.70 -8.68 -9.77
N LEU A 236 15.43 -7.73 -8.85
CA LEU A 236 14.06 -7.31 -8.51
C LEU A 236 13.35 -6.72 -9.74
N LEU A 237 14.02 -5.79 -10.41
CA LEU A 237 13.40 -5.05 -11.52
C LEU A 237 13.27 -5.90 -12.78
N GLU A 238 14.21 -6.82 -13.06
CA GLU A 238 14.10 -7.76 -14.17
C GLU A 238 12.91 -8.69 -14.02
N ALA A 239 12.62 -9.19 -12.81
CA ALA A 239 11.42 -9.98 -12.54
C ALA A 239 10.13 -9.19 -12.81
N ILE A 240 10.11 -7.90 -12.42
CA ILE A 240 8.96 -7.02 -12.69
C ILE A 240 8.81 -6.75 -14.19
N ILE A 241 9.92 -6.48 -14.90
CA ILE A 241 9.91 -6.22 -16.35
C ILE A 241 9.47 -7.47 -17.13
N GLU A 242 9.90 -8.66 -16.72
CA GLU A 242 9.49 -9.92 -17.34
C GLU A 242 7.98 -10.16 -17.22
N ASP A 243 7.39 -9.77 -16.12
CA ASP A 243 5.95 -9.88 -15.87
C ASP A 243 5.15 -8.82 -16.64
N LEU A 244 5.48 -7.54 -16.45
CA LEU A 244 4.74 -6.41 -17.03
C LEU A 244 4.95 -6.24 -18.53
N LYS A 245 6.10 -6.70 -19.06
CA LYS A 245 6.49 -6.59 -20.47
C LYS A 245 6.28 -5.18 -21.05
N PRO A 246 6.86 -4.15 -20.43
CA PRO A 246 6.76 -2.80 -20.98
C PRO A 246 7.45 -2.74 -22.35
N ASN A 247 6.85 -1.99 -23.29
CA ASN A 247 7.47 -1.75 -24.58
C ASN A 247 8.58 -0.70 -24.46
N SER A 248 9.48 -0.68 -25.46
CA SER A 248 10.44 0.42 -25.61
C SER A 248 9.70 1.75 -25.74
N ASN A 249 10.12 2.75 -24.98
CA ASN A 249 9.54 4.08 -24.85
C ASN A 249 8.21 4.16 -24.07
N ASP A 250 7.73 3.07 -23.49
CA ASP A 250 6.61 3.18 -22.54
C ASP A 250 7.01 4.13 -21.40
N GLU A 251 6.10 5.01 -21.03
CA GLU A 251 6.25 5.85 -19.85
C GLU A 251 5.90 5.04 -18.61
N THR A 252 6.70 5.19 -17.57
CA THR A 252 6.49 4.47 -16.33
C THR A 252 6.59 5.38 -15.10
N LEU A 253 5.94 4.94 -14.02
CA LEU A 253 6.16 5.42 -12.67
C LEU A 253 7.04 4.39 -11.95
N LEU A 254 8.18 4.85 -11.45
CA LEU A 254 9.06 4.05 -10.59
C LEU A 254 8.84 4.41 -9.14
N PHE A 255 8.38 3.45 -8.34
CA PHE A 255 8.23 3.61 -6.90
C PHE A 255 9.24 2.72 -6.17
N VAL A 256 10.14 3.34 -5.41
CA VAL A 256 11.08 2.67 -4.50
C VAL A 256 10.58 2.86 -3.07
N ASN A 257 10.11 1.78 -2.48
CA ASN A 257 9.47 1.77 -1.18
C ASN A 257 10.36 1.10 -0.14
N GLY A 258 10.66 1.81 0.96
CA GLY A 258 11.31 1.23 2.12
C GLY A 258 10.32 0.45 2.99
N MET A 259 10.81 -0.61 3.63
CA MET A 259 9.99 -1.46 4.50
C MET A 259 9.95 -1.00 5.96
N GLY A 260 10.42 0.21 6.26
CA GLY A 260 10.37 0.83 7.59
C GLY A 260 11.74 1.00 8.24
N GLY A 261 12.63 0.03 8.13
CA GLY A 261 13.97 0.07 8.71
C GLY A 261 15.11 0.52 7.78
N THR A 262 14.81 0.91 6.54
CA THR A 262 15.82 1.29 5.54
C THR A 262 15.89 2.81 5.39
N PRO A 263 17.07 3.45 5.53
CA PRO A 263 17.21 4.89 5.39
C PRO A 263 17.05 5.36 3.94
N LEU A 264 16.61 6.62 3.77
CA LEU A 264 16.36 7.21 2.44
C LEU A 264 17.60 7.20 1.52
N THR A 265 18.80 7.34 2.07
CA THR A 265 20.05 7.24 1.29
C THR A 265 20.17 5.91 0.52
N GLU A 266 19.79 4.80 1.14
CA GLU A 266 19.79 3.49 0.50
C GLU A 266 18.67 3.37 -0.54
N LEU A 267 17.49 3.93 -0.26
CA LEU A 267 16.39 3.94 -1.23
C LEU A 267 16.75 4.76 -2.48
N TYR A 268 17.44 5.89 -2.34
CA TYR A 268 17.94 6.64 -3.49
C TYR A 268 19.04 5.89 -4.28
N LEU A 269 19.86 5.08 -3.61
CA LEU A 269 20.82 4.20 -4.29
C LEU A 269 20.09 3.13 -5.11
N VAL A 270 19.03 2.52 -4.56
CA VAL A 270 18.17 1.58 -5.30
C VAL A 270 17.52 2.28 -6.50
N PHE A 271 17.02 3.51 -6.33
CA PHE A 271 16.44 4.29 -7.42
C PHE A 271 17.44 4.55 -8.55
N ASP A 272 18.67 4.96 -8.23
CA ASP A 272 19.72 5.21 -9.25
C ASP A 272 20.07 3.93 -10.03
N ASN A 273 20.19 2.79 -9.34
CA ASN A 273 20.45 1.50 -9.98
C ASN A 273 19.27 1.08 -10.87
N ALA A 274 18.03 1.22 -10.40
CA ALA A 274 16.83 0.93 -11.17
C ALA A 274 16.72 1.81 -12.42
N LYS A 275 17.02 3.11 -12.28
CA LYS A 275 17.05 4.06 -13.40
C LYS A 275 18.06 3.63 -14.48
N LYS A 276 19.27 3.27 -14.10
CA LYS A 276 20.31 2.80 -15.04
C LYS A 276 19.86 1.57 -15.84
N LEU A 277 19.19 0.62 -15.17
CA LEU A 277 18.67 -0.57 -15.86
C LEU A 277 17.53 -0.21 -16.83
N LEU A 278 16.56 0.60 -16.40
CA LEU A 278 15.44 1.03 -17.23
C LEU A 278 15.91 1.84 -18.44
N ASP A 279 16.85 2.77 -18.25
CA ASP A 279 17.47 3.53 -19.34
C ASP A 279 18.13 2.59 -20.38
N SER A 280 18.85 1.56 -19.92
CA SER A 280 19.50 0.57 -20.80
C SER A 280 18.52 -0.25 -21.64
N LYS A 281 17.30 -0.37 -21.18
CA LYS A 281 16.18 -1.07 -21.86
C LYS A 281 15.25 -0.11 -22.64
N ASN A 282 15.57 1.18 -22.67
CA ASN A 282 14.76 2.25 -23.27
C ASN A 282 13.34 2.32 -22.66
N ILE A 283 13.20 2.08 -21.36
CA ILE A 283 11.95 2.25 -20.60
C ILE A 283 12.05 3.60 -19.88
N LYS A 284 11.13 4.50 -20.15
CA LYS A 284 11.19 5.88 -19.67
C LYS A 284 10.55 6.01 -18.27
N ILE A 285 11.30 6.51 -17.28
CA ILE A 285 10.74 6.96 -16.00
C ILE A 285 10.23 8.40 -16.19
N SER A 286 8.92 8.60 -16.17
CA SER A 286 8.32 9.93 -16.27
C SER A 286 7.75 10.42 -14.93
N ARG A 287 7.51 9.51 -13.99
CA ARG A 287 7.07 9.82 -12.61
C ARG A 287 7.83 8.92 -11.64
N SER A 288 7.95 9.40 -10.40
CA SER A 288 8.64 8.63 -9.35
C SER A 288 8.08 8.89 -7.96
N LEU A 289 8.24 7.90 -7.10
CA LEU A 289 8.01 8.00 -5.66
C LEU A 289 9.13 7.26 -4.94
N VAL A 290 9.71 7.88 -3.89
CA VAL A 290 10.75 7.26 -3.06
C VAL A 290 10.45 7.55 -1.60
N GLY A 291 10.37 6.52 -0.77
CA GLY A 291 10.11 6.68 0.65
C GLY A 291 9.49 5.44 1.28
N ASN A 292 9.10 5.55 2.55
CA ASN A 292 8.40 4.50 3.27
C ASN A 292 6.90 4.78 3.20
N PHE A 293 6.16 3.99 2.42
CA PHE A 293 4.71 4.14 2.24
C PHE A 293 3.93 2.85 2.48
N CYS A 294 4.54 1.69 2.22
CA CYS A 294 4.03 0.36 2.50
C CYS A 294 5.10 -0.40 3.27
N THR A 295 5.06 -0.31 4.61
CA THR A 295 6.11 -0.79 5.49
C THR A 295 5.78 -2.16 6.09
N SER A 296 6.71 -2.70 6.86
CA SER A 296 6.58 -3.93 7.64
C SER A 296 7.24 -3.71 9.00
N LEU A 297 6.65 -2.81 9.81
CA LEU A 297 7.22 -2.36 11.08
C LEU A 297 8.66 -1.85 10.90
N GLU A 298 9.64 -2.46 11.60
CA GLU A 298 11.06 -2.11 11.52
C GLU A 298 11.89 -2.96 10.54
N MET A 299 11.25 -3.66 9.61
CA MET A 299 11.97 -4.50 8.64
C MET A 299 12.97 -3.69 7.83
N GLN A 300 14.23 -4.11 7.80
CA GLN A 300 15.22 -3.59 6.88
C GLN A 300 15.04 -4.25 5.52
N GLY A 301 14.79 -3.45 4.51
CA GLY A 301 14.53 -3.93 3.17
C GLY A 301 13.87 -2.85 2.32
N ALA A 302 13.65 -3.17 1.07
CA ALA A 302 12.98 -2.30 0.13
C ALA A 302 12.19 -3.12 -0.89
N SER A 303 11.19 -2.49 -1.49
CA SER A 303 10.50 -3.01 -2.68
C SER A 303 10.58 -2.01 -3.82
N ILE A 304 10.53 -2.54 -5.03
CA ILE A 304 10.39 -1.76 -6.26
C ILE A 304 9.00 -2.05 -6.82
N THR A 305 8.30 -1.00 -7.20
CA THR A 305 7.08 -1.08 -8.00
C THR A 305 7.30 -0.33 -9.30
N LEU A 306 6.98 -0.95 -10.41
CA LEU A 306 6.94 -0.32 -11.72
C LEU A 306 5.50 -0.32 -12.22
N THR A 307 5.01 0.84 -12.65
CA THR A 307 3.66 0.99 -13.21
C THR A 307 3.75 1.61 -14.59
N LYS A 308 3.16 0.95 -15.61
CA LYS A 308 3.02 1.53 -16.95
C LYS A 308 2.00 2.66 -16.90
N LEU A 309 2.36 3.80 -17.48
CA LEU A 309 1.52 4.98 -17.50
C LEU A 309 0.88 5.15 -18.88
N ASP A 310 -0.39 5.54 -18.87
CA ASP A 310 -1.05 6.21 -19.97
C ASP A 310 -1.46 7.63 -19.54
N GLU A 311 -2.08 8.36 -20.43
CA GLU A 311 -2.51 9.77 -20.19
C GLU A 311 -3.46 9.86 -18.98
N GLU A 312 -4.36 8.91 -18.82
CA GLU A 312 -5.35 8.91 -17.74
C GLU A 312 -4.67 8.65 -16.38
N ILE A 313 -3.85 7.60 -16.28
CA ILE A 313 -3.12 7.26 -15.05
C ILE A 313 -2.19 8.43 -14.67
N ALA A 314 -1.44 8.97 -15.63
CA ALA A 314 -0.52 10.10 -15.39
C ALA A 314 -1.27 11.35 -14.92
N LYS A 315 -2.39 11.70 -15.54
CA LYS A 315 -3.25 12.83 -15.15
C LYS A 315 -3.70 12.73 -13.70
N HIS A 316 -4.18 11.56 -13.29
CA HIS A 316 -4.67 11.34 -11.92
C HIS A 316 -3.54 11.21 -10.91
N TRP A 317 -2.38 10.68 -11.30
CA TRP A 317 -1.18 10.72 -10.46
C TRP A 317 -0.73 12.16 -10.17
N ASP A 318 -0.67 13.03 -11.17
CA ASP A 318 -0.21 14.42 -11.06
C ASP A 318 -1.18 15.34 -10.30
N SER A 319 -2.40 14.89 -10.07
CA SER A 319 -3.43 15.67 -9.39
C SER A 319 -3.08 15.94 -7.92
N LYS A 320 -3.67 17.03 -7.40
CA LYS A 320 -3.49 17.45 -6.00
C LYS A 320 -3.77 16.35 -5.00
N VAL A 321 -2.96 16.32 -3.93
CA VAL A 321 -3.14 15.41 -2.81
C VAL A 321 -2.78 16.09 -1.49
N HIS A 322 -3.58 15.81 -0.45
CA HIS A 322 -3.32 16.29 0.89
C HIS A 322 -3.76 15.26 1.92
N THR A 323 -2.82 14.49 2.40
CA THR A 323 -2.97 13.52 3.49
C THR A 323 -1.87 13.74 4.53
N ALA A 324 -1.86 13.00 5.61
CA ALA A 324 -0.78 13.06 6.59
C ALA A 324 0.59 12.70 5.99
N ALA A 325 0.63 11.73 5.08
CA ALA A 325 1.87 11.18 4.52
C ALA A 325 2.23 11.70 3.12
N MET A 326 1.28 12.29 2.38
CA MET A 326 1.49 12.65 0.98
C MET A 326 0.86 14.02 0.67
N ARG A 327 1.68 14.97 0.19
CA ARG A 327 1.23 16.34 -0.08
C ARG A 327 1.91 16.91 -1.31
N TRP A 328 1.14 17.29 -2.34
CA TRP A 328 1.59 18.12 -3.45
C TRP A 328 0.41 18.83 -4.14
N GLY A 329 0.69 19.95 -4.79
CA GLY A 329 -0.29 20.70 -5.58
C GLY A 329 -1.36 21.43 -4.77
N MET A 330 -1.22 21.48 -3.44
CA MET A 330 -2.14 22.19 -2.53
C MET A 330 -1.46 23.42 -1.95
#